data_03c9a11283b4cb790112d4b351b0da16
#
_entry.id   03c9a11283b4cb790112d4b351b0da16
#
_cell.length_a   1.000
_cell.length_b   1.000
_cell.length_c   1.000
_cell.angle_alpha   90.00
_cell.angle_beta   90.00
_cell.angle_gamma   90.00
#
_symmetry.space_group_name_H-M   'P 1'
#
loop_
_entity.id
_entity.type
_entity.pdbx_description
1 polymer ?
#
loop_
_entity_poly.entity_id
_entity_poly.type
_entity_poly.pdbx_seq_one_letter_code
_entity_poly.pdbx_strand_id
1 'polypeptide(L)'
;MRTTVGAAVNAASHFRQSQVYTAPKRILRNIRRGQFTRLVASLHPRCHQGPNKTALNRYPEIFAAAAAAAPNAQRILSFGCSTGEECVTLANYFPHAQIVGTDINPLNLLKARKHRSERVRFVYASDRFLCGFGGFDAVFCMAVLRTWKRKRVAEFYPFDRFAERAQFLESLVRPGGLLVIHAATYRFGDTVHRWTYETIPVAAHQRTKVYLPDGVTETTPESCIFRKLKPVALSAG
;
A
#
# COMPACT_ATOMS: atom_id res chain seq x y z
N MET A 1 -35.41 -31.30 -7.88
CA MET A 1 -34.25 -30.67 -7.27
C MET A 1 -32.95 -31.08 -7.96
N ARG A 2 -32.68 -30.60 -9.18
CA ARG A 2 -31.40 -30.83 -9.90
C ARG A 2 -31.22 -29.70 -10.93
N THR A 3 -30.82 -28.48 -10.54
CA THR A 3 -30.47 -27.42 -11.53
C THR A 3 -29.63 -26.26 -10.98
N THR A 4 -29.00 -26.34 -9.80
CA THR A 4 -28.21 -25.22 -9.26
C THR A 4 -26.71 -25.46 -9.15
N VAL A 5 -26.19 -26.64 -9.48
CA VAL A 5 -24.74 -26.92 -9.38
C VAL A 5 -24.00 -26.63 -10.69
N GLY A 6 -24.69 -26.65 -11.84
CA GLY A 6 -24.07 -26.44 -13.16
C GLY A 6 -23.62 -24.99 -13.44
N ALA A 7 -24.31 -23.99 -12.89
CA ALA A 7 -24.02 -22.58 -13.16
C ALA A 7 -22.76 -22.07 -12.43
N ALA A 8 -22.49 -22.56 -11.23
CA ALA A 8 -21.33 -22.15 -10.43
C ALA A 8 -20.01 -22.71 -10.99
N VAL A 9 -20.02 -23.89 -11.57
CA VAL A 9 -18.83 -24.52 -12.17
C VAL A 9 -18.44 -23.82 -13.47
N ASN A 10 -19.40 -23.35 -14.27
CA ASN A 10 -19.11 -22.61 -15.50
C ASN A 10 -18.56 -21.20 -15.24
N ALA A 11 -19.02 -20.50 -14.20
CA ALA A 11 -18.49 -19.18 -13.84
C ALA A 11 -17.03 -19.26 -13.36
N ALA A 12 -16.68 -20.29 -12.59
CA ALA A 12 -15.32 -20.51 -12.12
C ALA A 12 -14.35 -20.93 -13.23
N SER A 13 -14.83 -21.69 -14.25
CA SER A 13 -14.01 -22.10 -15.40
C SER A 13 -13.74 -20.91 -16.35
N HIS A 14 -14.73 -20.04 -16.60
CA HIS A 14 -14.54 -18.81 -17.37
C HIS A 14 -13.60 -17.81 -16.69
N PHE A 15 -13.66 -17.68 -15.37
CA PHE A 15 -12.75 -16.83 -14.61
C PHE A 15 -11.29 -17.32 -14.66
N ARG A 16 -11.07 -18.64 -14.58
CA ARG A 16 -9.73 -19.23 -14.74
C ARG A 16 -9.19 -19.11 -16.17
N GLN A 17 -10.02 -19.29 -17.20
CA GLN A 17 -9.57 -19.16 -18.59
C GLN A 17 -9.21 -17.73 -18.97
N SER A 18 -9.94 -16.71 -18.50
CA SER A 18 -9.60 -15.30 -18.79
C SER A 18 -8.28 -14.84 -18.16
N GLN A 19 -7.93 -15.39 -17.00
CA GLN A 19 -6.66 -15.10 -16.32
C GLN A 19 -5.46 -15.77 -17.03
N VAL A 20 -5.62 -16.96 -17.56
CA VAL A 20 -4.55 -17.70 -18.23
C VAL A 20 -4.18 -17.10 -19.60
N TYR A 21 -5.15 -16.55 -20.35
CA TYR A 21 -4.88 -15.97 -21.67
C TYR A 21 -4.29 -14.56 -21.65
N THR A 22 -4.45 -13.80 -20.58
CA THR A 22 -3.87 -12.44 -20.49
C THR A 22 -2.46 -12.41 -19.92
N ALA A 23 -2.07 -13.43 -19.15
CA ALA A 23 -0.74 -13.54 -18.55
C ALA A 23 0.38 -13.61 -19.60
N PRO A 24 0.35 -14.44 -20.66
CA PRO A 24 1.43 -14.51 -21.65
C PRO A 24 1.66 -13.20 -22.41
N LYS A 25 0.59 -12.51 -22.82
CA LYS A 25 0.70 -11.22 -23.54
C LYS A 25 1.31 -10.13 -22.66
N ARG A 26 1.00 -10.13 -21.36
CA ARG A 26 1.58 -9.18 -20.39
C ARG A 26 3.04 -9.49 -20.13
N ILE A 27 3.40 -10.76 -20.03
CA ILE A 27 4.77 -11.25 -19.88
C ILE A 27 5.63 -10.81 -21.07
N LEU A 28 5.22 -11.14 -22.29
CA LEU A 28 5.92 -10.78 -23.53
C LEU A 28 6.10 -9.26 -23.69
N ARG A 29 5.08 -8.46 -23.32
CA ARG A 29 5.17 -6.99 -23.35
C ARG A 29 6.17 -6.46 -22.35
N ASN A 30 6.28 -7.05 -21.16
CA ASN A 30 7.22 -6.63 -20.12
C ASN A 30 8.67 -7.03 -20.48
N ILE A 31 8.87 -8.19 -21.08
CA ILE A 31 10.18 -8.65 -21.58
C ILE A 31 10.67 -7.73 -22.70
N ARG A 32 9.84 -7.44 -23.71
CA ARG A 32 10.17 -6.56 -24.85
C ARG A 32 10.53 -5.12 -24.43
N ARG A 33 10.05 -4.65 -23.29
CA ARG A 33 10.34 -3.32 -22.75
C ARG A 33 11.52 -3.30 -21.78
N GLY A 34 12.27 -4.39 -21.64
CA GLY A 34 13.39 -4.50 -20.68
C GLY A 34 12.97 -4.37 -19.21
N GLN A 35 11.67 -4.61 -18.90
CA GLN A 35 11.12 -4.39 -17.56
C GLN A 35 10.95 -5.69 -16.77
N PHE A 36 12.03 -6.46 -16.69
CA PHE A 36 12.03 -7.74 -15.98
C PHE A 36 11.56 -7.61 -14.52
N THR A 37 11.89 -6.52 -13.85
CA THR A 37 11.42 -6.23 -12.49
C THR A 37 9.90 -6.14 -12.39
N ARG A 38 9.22 -5.57 -13.40
CA ARG A 38 7.75 -5.52 -13.44
C ARG A 38 7.13 -6.90 -13.66
N LEU A 39 7.78 -7.74 -14.45
CA LEU A 39 7.34 -9.11 -14.64
C LEU A 39 7.34 -9.87 -13.33
N VAL A 40 8.46 -9.84 -12.58
CA VAL A 40 8.57 -10.51 -11.28
C VAL A 40 7.49 -10.05 -10.31
N ALA A 41 7.28 -8.72 -10.18
CA ALA A 41 6.21 -8.19 -9.34
C ALA A 41 4.83 -8.65 -9.80
N SER A 42 4.58 -8.69 -11.12
CA SER A 42 3.26 -9.02 -11.67
C SER A 42 2.86 -10.50 -11.51
N LEU A 43 3.81 -11.37 -11.22
CA LEU A 43 3.56 -12.78 -10.92
C LEU A 43 3.17 -13.00 -9.45
N HIS A 44 3.42 -12.01 -8.58
CA HIS A 44 3.08 -12.13 -7.17
C HIS A 44 1.57 -11.92 -6.97
N PRO A 45 0.86 -12.82 -6.24
CA PRO A 45 -0.59 -12.73 -6.03
C PRO A 45 -1.01 -11.44 -5.29
N ARG A 46 -0.14 -10.89 -4.46
CA ARG A 46 -0.35 -9.63 -3.72
C ARG A 46 0.13 -8.38 -4.46
N CYS A 47 0.43 -8.47 -5.75
CA CYS A 47 0.86 -7.31 -6.53
C CYS A 47 -0.33 -6.37 -6.80
N HIS A 48 -0.38 -5.22 -6.13
CA HIS A 48 -1.40 -4.20 -6.33
C HIS A 48 -1.12 -3.34 -7.57
N GLN A 49 0.16 -3.08 -7.88
CA GLN A 49 0.53 -2.31 -9.08
C GLN A 49 1.79 -2.87 -9.77
N GLY A 50 1.93 -2.61 -11.08
CA GLY A 50 3.10 -3.04 -11.86
C GLY A 50 4.29 -2.06 -11.86
N PRO A 51 4.08 -0.73 -12.00
CA PRO A 51 5.17 0.24 -12.03
C PRO A 51 5.85 0.39 -10.66
N ASN A 52 7.19 0.47 -10.69
CA ASN A 52 8.03 0.64 -9.50
C ASN A 52 8.79 1.99 -9.51
N LYS A 53 8.13 3.06 -9.96
CA LYS A 53 8.73 4.39 -9.95
C LYS A 53 8.87 4.90 -8.52
N THR A 54 10.07 5.28 -8.15
CA THR A 54 10.40 5.94 -6.89
C THR A 54 11.41 7.06 -7.15
N ALA A 55 11.53 8.00 -6.23
CA ALA A 55 12.51 9.08 -6.25
C ALA A 55 12.74 9.58 -4.82
N LEU A 56 13.91 10.18 -4.58
CA LEU A 56 14.18 10.90 -3.34
C LEU A 56 13.19 12.06 -3.19
N ASN A 57 12.69 12.22 -1.99
CA ASN A 57 11.80 13.31 -1.58
C ASN A 57 10.61 13.56 -2.53
N ARG A 58 9.99 12.49 -3.01
CA ARG A 58 8.93 12.53 -4.02
C ARG A 58 7.65 13.24 -3.53
N TYR A 59 7.40 13.25 -2.23
CA TYR A 59 6.19 13.79 -1.60
C TYR A 59 6.56 14.62 -0.36
N PRO A 60 7.32 15.74 -0.52
CA PRO A 60 7.90 16.48 0.58
C PRO A 60 6.86 17.02 1.58
N GLU A 61 5.71 17.49 1.10
CA GLU A 61 4.66 18.03 1.95
C GLU A 61 4.06 16.96 2.87
N ILE A 62 3.89 15.74 2.35
CA ILE A 62 3.35 14.60 3.12
C ILE A 62 4.35 14.16 4.18
N PHE A 63 5.63 14.02 3.80
CA PHE A 63 6.67 13.61 4.74
C PHE A 63 6.90 14.65 5.85
N ALA A 64 6.88 15.94 5.51
CA ALA A 64 6.99 17.02 6.48
C ALA A 64 5.79 17.04 7.45
N ALA A 65 4.56 16.93 6.93
CA ALA A 65 3.35 16.91 7.76
C ALA A 65 3.33 15.67 8.67
N ALA A 66 3.73 14.50 8.18
CA ALA A 66 3.81 13.30 8.99
C ALA A 66 4.89 13.39 10.08
N ALA A 67 6.05 14.00 9.78
CA ALA A 67 7.11 14.23 10.75
C ALA A 67 6.67 15.21 11.84
N ALA A 68 6.00 16.30 11.46
CA ALA A 68 5.42 17.24 12.42
C ALA A 68 4.35 16.59 13.31
N ALA A 69 3.55 15.69 12.74
CA ALA A 69 2.51 14.97 13.48
C ALA A 69 3.06 13.88 14.40
N ALA A 70 4.22 13.29 14.11
CA ALA A 70 4.83 12.23 14.91
C ALA A 70 6.35 12.46 15.11
N PRO A 71 6.76 13.58 15.77
CA PRO A 71 8.18 13.96 15.88
C PRO A 71 9.02 12.94 16.65
N ASN A 72 8.40 12.18 17.54
CA ASN A 72 9.06 11.18 18.38
C ASN A 72 8.93 9.74 17.82
N ALA A 73 8.54 9.57 16.56
CA ALA A 73 8.45 8.25 15.96
C ALA A 73 9.80 7.53 15.97
N GLN A 74 9.83 6.29 16.49
CA GLN A 74 11.04 5.49 16.64
C GLN A 74 11.09 4.34 15.61
N ARG A 75 9.94 3.89 15.11
CA ARG A 75 9.87 2.77 14.17
C ARG A 75 8.89 3.07 13.05
N ILE A 76 9.40 3.10 11.83
CA ILE A 76 8.64 3.47 10.64
C ILE A 76 8.70 2.36 9.60
N LEU A 77 7.56 2.05 8.99
CA LEU A 77 7.43 1.14 7.86
C LEU A 77 7.20 1.92 6.57
N SER A 78 8.03 1.68 5.55
CA SER A 78 7.76 2.03 4.14
C SER A 78 7.29 0.78 3.41
N PHE A 79 5.99 0.65 3.19
CA PHE A 79 5.37 -0.49 2.54
C PHE A 79 5.33 -0.30 1.02
N GLY A 80 6.01 -1.19 0.28
CA GLY A 80 6.22 -1.07 -1.16
C GLY A 80 7.32 -0.07 -1.50
N CYS A 81 8.44 -0.10 -0.76
CA CYS A 81 9.55 0.86 -0.83
C CYS A 81 10.31 0.87 -2.16
N SER A 82 10.02 -0.06 -3.08
CA SER A 82 10.69 -0.21 -4.37
C SER A 82 12.22 -0.31 -4.21
N THR A 83 12.99 0.58 -4.83
CA THR A 83 14.46 0.58 -4.78
C THR A 83 15.05 1.39 -3.62
N GLY A 84 14.22 1.80 -2.64
CA GLY A 84 14.65 2.27 -1.32
C GLY A 84 14.77 3.78 -1.15
N GLU A 85 14.56 4.59 -2.19
CA GLU A 85 14.70 6.06 -2.13
C GLU A 85 13.75 6.70 -1.10
N GLU A 86 12.53 6.14 -0.94
CA GLU A 86 11.58 6.58 0.09
C GLU A 86 12.12 6.34 1.50
N CYS A 87 12.77 5.20 1.74
CA CYS A 87 13.36 4.91 3.05
C CYS A 87 14.47 5.88 3.41
N VAL A 88 15.31 6.28 2.44
CA VAL A 88 16.34 7.32 2.64
C VAL A 88 15.69 8.65 2.99
N THR A 89 14.62 9.00 2.26
CA THR A 89 13.87 10.24 2.53
C THR A 89 13.27 10.23 3.94
N LEU A 90 12.60 9.15 4.32
CA LEU A 90 12.01 9.00 5.67
C LEU A 90 13.07 9.08 6.76
N ALA A 91 14.27 8.51 6.55
CA ALA A 91 15.36 8.60 7.51
C ALA A 91 15.87 10.05 7.74
N ASN A 92 15.69 10.94 6.75
CA ASN A 92 16.01 12.35 6.88
C ASN A 92 14.91 13.13 7.62
N TYR A 93 13.62 12.83 7.34
CA TYR A 93 12.50 13.47 8.04
C TYR A 93 12.34 12.99 9.50
N PHE A 94 12.77 11.77 9.79
CA PHE A 94 12.67 11.14 11.11
C PHE A 94 14.09 10.71 11.60
N PRO A 95 14.90 11.66 12.07
CA PRO A 95 16.32 11.45 12.34
C PRO A 95 16.62 10.42 13.43
N HIS A 96 15.63 10.13 14.29
CA HIS A 96 15.78 9.17 15.40
C HIS A 96 15.11 7.83 15.14
N ALA A 97 14.42 7.67 13.99
CA ALA A 97 13.66 6.46 13.69
C ALA A 97 14.48 5.35 13.01
N GLN A 98 14.13 4.12 13.33
CA GLN A 98 14.49 2.93 12.54
C GLN A 98 13.49 2.77 11.39
N ILE A 99 13.98 2.73 10.17
CA ILE A 99 13.18 2.63 8.96
C ILE A 99 13.23 1.19 8.44
N VAL A 100 12.07 0.58 8.27
CA VAL A 100 11.91 -0.75 7.66
C VAL A 100 11.28 -0.57 6.29
N GLY A 101 12.03 -0.78 5.23
CA GLY A 101 11.51 -0.82 3.86
C GLY A 101 11.10 -2.23 3.45
N THR A 102 9.90 -2.39 2.87
CA THR A 102 9.44 -3.68 2.36
C THR A 102 8.99 -3.59 0.92
N ASP A 103 9.23 -4.64 0.15
CA ASP A 103 8.71 -4.79 -1.21
C ASP A 103 8.45 -6.28 -1.49
N ILE A 104 7.47 -6.58 -2.35
CA ILE A 104 7.18 -7.94 -2.82
C ILE A 104 8.15 -8.39 -3.92
N ASN A 105 8.91 -7.45 -4.49
CA ASN A 105 9.82 -7.72 -5.58
C ASN A 105 11.26 -7.86 -5.05
N PRO A 106 11.83 -9.08 -5.05
CA PRO A 106 13.17 -9.30 -4.54
C PRO A 106 14.25 -8.54 -5.34
N LEU A 107 14.01 -8.24 -6.61
CA LEU A 107 14.94 -7.46 -7.43
C LEU A 107 14.97 -5.98 -7.03
N ASN A 108 13.83 -5.43 -6.58
CA ASN A 108 13.78 -4.10 -6.00
C ASN A 108 14.58 -4.07 -4.69
N LEU A 109 14.37 -5.06 -3.82
CA LEU A 109 15.09 -5.16 -2.55
C LEU A 109 16.59 -5.33 -2.74
N LEU A 110 17.01 -6.08 -3.77
CA LEU A 110 18.44 -6.20 -4.10
C LEU A 110 19.04 -4.83 -4.45
N LYS A 111 18.34 -4.02 -5.23
CA LYS A 111 18.77 -2.64 -5.55
C LYS A 111 18.70 -1.72 -4.33
N ALA A 112 17.70 -1.89 -3.46
CA ALA A 112 17.53 -1.10 -2.26
C ALA A 112 18.69 -1.30 -1.25
N ARG A 113 19.39 -2.45 -1.29
CA ARG A 113 20.51 -2.76 -0.38
C ARG A 113 21.61 -1.69 -0.36
N LYS A 114 21.83 -0.96 -1.46
CA LYS A 114 22.79 0.17 -1.53
C LYS A 114 22.46 1.30 -0.55
N HIS A 115 21.20 1.40 -0.11
CA HIS A 115 20.71 2.41 0.85
C HIS A 115 20.64 1.90 2.29
N ARG A 116 21.09 0.67 2.55
CA ARG A 116 21.14 0.11 3.90
C ARG A 116 22.08 0.93 4.79
N SER A 117 21.64 1.19 6.02
CA SER A 117 22.44 1.84 7.04
C SER A 117 22.08 1.26 8.41
N GLU A 118 22.65 1.79 9.48
CA GLU A 118 22.28 1.40 10.86
C GLU A 118 20.80 1.64 11.16
N ARG A 119 20.21 2.67 10.54
CA ARG A 119 18.80 3.03 10.74
C ARG A 119 17.84 2.57 9.61
N VAL A 120 18.38 2.10 8.48
CA VAL A 120 17.57 1.69 7.32
C VAL A 120 17.82 0.25 6.98
N ARG A 121 16.80 -0.59 7.02
CA ARG A 121 16.86 -1.99 6.62
C ARG A 121 15.76 -2.35 5.63
N PHE A 122 16.01 -3.34 4.81
CA PHE A 122 15.09 -3.82 3.78
C PHE A 122 14.76 -5.29 4.00
N VAL A 123 13.46 -5.62 3.96
CA VAL A 123 12.96 -6.97 4.18
C VAL A 123 11.88 -7.31 3.14
N TYR A 124 11.71 -8.60 2.87
CA TYR A 124 10.63 -9.05 1.99
C TYR A 124 9.26 -8.81 2.65
N ALA A 125 8.28 -8.37 1.85
CA ALA A 125 6.93 -8.03 2.33
C ALA A 125 6.13 -9.29 2.69
N SER A 126 6.44 -9.90 3.83
CA SER A 126 5.72 -11.01 4.44
C SER A 126 4.86 -10.51 5.59
N ASP A 127 3.55 -10.76 5.55
CA ASP A 127 2.62 -10.33 6.60
C ASP A 127 3.01 -10.92 7.96
N ARG A 128 3.32 -12.22 8.00
CA ARG A 128 3.79 -12.90 9.22
C ARG A 128 5.03 -12.23 9.81
N PHE A 129 5.99 -11.86 8.96
CA PHE A 129 7.21 -11.20 9.41
C PHE A 129 6.92 -9.78 9.92
N LEU A 130 6.06 -9.02 9.24
CA LEU A 130 5.70 -7.65 9.62
C LEU A 130 4.97 -7.61 10.97
N CYS A 131 4.07 -8.55 11.24
CA CYS A 131 3.40 -8.67 12.55
C CYS A 131 4.41 -8.89 13.69
N GLY A 132 5.53 -9.57 13.44
CA GLY A 132 6.58 -9.82 14.42
C GLY A 132 7.34 -8.57 14.90
N PHE A 133 7.17 -7.40 14.27
CA PHE A 133 7.79 -6.15 14.72
C PHE A 133 7.12 -5.52 15.95
N GLY A 134 5.96 -5.99 16.40
CA GLY A 134 5.24 -5.42 17.55
C GLY A 134 4.68 -4.01 17.29
N GLY A 135 4.43 -3.66 16.05
CA GLY A 135 3.82 -2.39 15.61
C GLY A 135 4.82 -1.28 15.27
N PHE A 136 4.31 -0.29 14.53
CA PHE A 136 5.05 0.86 14.01
C PHE A 136 4.42 2.17 14.50
N ASP A 137 5.24 3.19 14.70
CA ASP A 137 4.79 4.54 15.05
C ASP A 137 4.26 5.28 13.80
N ALA A 138 4.75 4.90 12.61
CA ALA A 138 4.18 5.35 11.34
C ALA A 138 4.33 4.26 10.26
N VAL A 139 3.28 4.10 9.45
CA VAL A 139 3.24 3.20 8.29
C VAL A 139 2.96 4.03 7.04
N PHE A 140 3.89 4.03 6.09
CA PHE A 140 3.77 4.72 4.80
C PHE A 140 3.47 3.70 3.70
N CYS A 141 2.41 3.96 2.94
CA CYS A 141 1.98 3.19 1.78
C CYS A 141 1.74 4.15 0.60
N MET A 142 2.84 4.52 -0.08
CA MET A 142 2.86 5.58 -1.07
C MET A 142 2.75 5.02 -2.48
N ALA A 143 1.62 5.28 -3.15
CA ALA A 143 1.35 4.84 -4.52
C ALA A 143 1.44 3.31 -4.73
N VAL A 144 1.07 2.51 -3.73
CA VAL A 144 1.06 1.03 -3.78
C VAL A 144 -0.34 0.49 -4.05
N LEU A 145 -1.35 0.92 -3.28
CA LEU A 145 -2.72 0.40 -3.33
C LEU A 145 -3.51 1.04 -4.48
N ARG A 146 -3.10 0.78 -5.71
CA ARG A 146 -3.68 1.43 -6.89
C ARG A 146 -3.70 0.58 -8.14
N THR A 147 -4.64 0.90 -9.04
CA THR A 147 -4.64 0.42 -10.42
C THR A 147 -4.40 1.57 -11.41
N TRP A 148 -3.79 1.25 -12.54
CA TRP A 148 -3.68 2.17 -13.69
C TRP A 148 -4.84 2.04 -14.67
N LYS A 149 -5.73 1.09 -14.46
CA LYS A 149 -6.95 0.94 -15.25
C LYS A 149 -7.92 2.03 -14.86
N ARG A 150 -8.42 2.78 -15.84
CA ARG A 150 -9.39 3.87 -15.65
C ARG A 150 -10.82 3.46 -16.04
N LYS A 151 -10.95 2.30 -16.69
CA LYS A 151 -12.23 1.69 -17.04
C LYS A 151 -12.31 0.34 -16.34
N ARG A 152 -13.51 -0.05 -15.89
CA ARG A 152 -13.74 -1.33 -15.22
C ARG A 152 -12.82 -1.52 -14.01
N VAL A 153 -12.70 -0.46 -13.18
CA VAL A 153 -11.77 -0.45 -12.04
C VAL A 153 -12.08 -1.59 -11.09
N ALA A 154 -13.35 -1.78 -10.72
CA ALA A 154 -13.81 -2.85 -9.82
C ALA A 154 -13.40 -4.27 -10.28
N GLU A 155 -13.36 -4.52 -11.59
CA GLU A 155 -12.97 -5.84 -12.10
C GLU A 155 -11.47 -6.11 -11.97
N PHE A 156 -10.63 -5.08 -12.11
CA PHE A 156 -9.17 -5.23 -12.06
C PHE A 156 -8.61 -5.02 -10.66
N TYR A 157 -9.29 -4.21 -9.86
CA TYR A 157 -8.88 -3.86 -8.52
C TYR A 157 -10.14 -3.57 -7.67
N PRO A 158 -10.86 -4.61 -7.21
CA PRO A 158 -12.05 -4.46 -6.39
C PRO A 158 -11.73 -3.80 -5.05
N PHE A 159 -12.72 -3.09 -4.48
CA PHE A 159 -12.60 -2.39 -3.21
C PHE A 159 -12.18 -3.33 -2.06
N ASP A 160 -12.74 -4.52 -1.99
CA ASP A 160 -12.42 -5.50 -0.93
C ASP A 160 -10.92 -5.83 -0.88
N ARG A 161 -10.27 -5.92 -2.05
CA ARG A 161 -8.82 -6.13 -2.13
C ARG A 161 -8.02 -4.95 -1.58
N PHE A 162 -8.51 -3.73 -1.77
CA PHE A 162 -7.93 -2.53 -1.18
C PHE A 162 -8.18 -2.52 0.33
N ALA A 163 -9.43 -2.74 0.76
CA ALA A 163 -9.85 -2.71 2.15
C ALA A 163 -9.11 -3.75 3.00
N GLU A 164 -9.00 -4.99 2.52
CA GLU A 164 -8.21 -6.05 3.18
C GLU A 164 -6.76 -5.62 3.43
N ARG A 165 -6.11 -5.03 2.43
CA ARG A 165 -4.73 -4.59 2.57
C ARG A 165 -4.59 -3.35 3.44
N ALA A 166 -5.52 -2.41 3.35
CA ALA A 166 -5.57 -1.23 4.21
C ALA A 166 -5.77 -1.63 5.68
N GLN A 167 -6.64 -2.60 5.96
CA GLN A 167 -6.86 -3.19 7.29
C GLN A 167 -5.59 -3.85 7.83
N PHE A 168 -4.89 -4.61 6.98
CA PHE A 168 -3.61 -5.19 7.40
C PHE A 168 -2.59 -4.12 7.78
N LEU A 169 -2.44 -3.06 6.98
CA LEU A 169 -1.52 -1.96 7.29
C LEU A 169 -1.93 -1.22 8.57
N GLU A 170 -3.24 -1.03 8.77
CA GLU A 170 -3.83 -0.46 9.98
C GLU A 170 -3.45 -1.27 11.23
N SER A 171 -3.51 -2.60 11.15
CA SER A 171 -3.17 -3.49 12.28
C SER A 171 -1.69 -3.38 12.71
N LEU A 172 -0.82 -2.92 11.82
CA LEU A 172 0.60 -2.68 12.11
C LEU A 172 0.86 -1.34 12.80
N VAL A 173 -0.12 -0.42 12.82
CA VAL A 173 0.03 0.91 13.44
C VAL A 173 -0.28 0.81 14.93
N ARG A 174 0.62 1.32 15.77
CA ARG A 174 0.41 1.44 17.22
C ARG A 174 -0.70 2.46 17.53
N PRO A 175 -1.40 2.35 18.67
CA PRO A 175 -2.27 3.41 19.15
C PRO A 175 -1.53 4.75 19.24
N GLY A 176 -2.10 5.81 18.67
CA GLY A 176 -1.47 7.13 18.54
C GLY A 176 -0.50 7.28 17.35
N GLY A 177 -0.18 6.19 16.65
CA GLY A 177 0.67 6.19 15.46
C GLY A 177 -0.04 6.66 14.19
N LEU A 178 0.71 6.77 13.10
CA LEU A 178 0.23 7.28 11.82
C LEU A 178 0.10 6.18 10.77
N LEU A 179 -1.01 6.20 10.04
CA LEU A 179 -1.18 5.51 8.77
C LEU A 179 -1.18 6.53 7.64
N VAL A 180 -0.26 6.39 6.69
CA VAL A 180 -0.15 7.29 5.52
C VAL A 180 -0.42 6.48 4.26
N ILE A 181 -1.58 6.73 3.63
CA ILE A 181 -1.96 6.09 2.36
C ILE A 181 -2.14 7.17 1.30
N HIS A 182 -1.23 7.23 0.33
CA HIS A 182 -1.26 8.26 -0.71
C HIS A 182 -1.28 7.65 -2.11
N ALA A 183 -1.93 8.36 -3.05
CA ALA A 183 -2.07 7.95 -4.45
C ALA A 183 -2.67 6.54 -4.60
N ALA A 184 -3.66 6.22 -3.79
CA ALA A 184 -4.45 5.00 -3.84
C ALA A 184 -5.63 5.12 -4.82
N THR A 185 -6.23 3.99 -5.19
CA THR A 185 -7.43 3.95 -6.05
C THR A 185 -8.70 4.27 -5.28
N TYR A 186 -8.76 3.93 -4.00
CA TYR A 186 -9.89 4.15 -3.09
C TYR A 186 -9.44 4.95 -1.88
N ARG A 187 -10.40 5.52 -1.13
CA ARG A 187 -10.13 6.24 0.10
C ARG A 187 -10.05 5.26 1.29
N PHE A 188 -9.14 5.51 2.21
CA PHE A 188 -9.09 4.80 3.48
C PHE A 188 -10.36 5.09 4.32
N GLY A 189 -10.88 6.31 4.25
CA GLY A 189 -12.10 6.74 4.92
C GLY A 189 -13.36 5.99 4.51
N ASP A 190 -13.37 5.26 3.39
CA ASP A 190 -14.48 4.40 2.97
C ASP A 190 -14.39 2.99 3.57
N THR A 191 -13.32 2.67 4.32
CA THR A 191 -13.18 1.40 5.04
C THR A 191 -13.92 1.44 6.39
N VAL A 192 -14.19 0.26 6.96
CA VAL A 192 -14.86 0.13 8.27
C VAL A 192 -14.06 0.70 9.45
N HIS A 193 -12.76 0.94 9.27
CA HIS A 193 -11.85 1.40 10.32
C HIS A 193 -11.78 2.92 10.46
N ARG A 194 -12.52 3.68 9.64
CA ARG A 194 -12.50 5.15 9.64
C ARG A 194 -12.65 5.75 11.04
N TRP A 195 -13.57 5.22 11.83
CA TRP A 195 -13.95 5.78 13.14
C TRP A 195 -12.88 5.66 14.22
N THR A 196 -11.84 4.86 13.96
CA THR A 196 -10.71 4.69 14.87
C THR A 196 -9.54 5.62 14.53
N TYR A 197 -9.75 6.57 13.61
CA TYR A 197 -8.71 7.48 13.12
C TYR A 197 -9.18 8.94 13.10
N GLU A 198 -8.25 9.81 13.46
CA GLU A 198 -8.29 11.24 13.20
C GLU A 198 -7.54 11.54 11.89
N THR A 199 -8.13 12.37 11.05
CA THR A 199 -7.50 12.80 9.79
C THR A 199 -6.61 14.01 10.04
N ILE A 200 -5.36 13.95 9.61
CA ILE A 200 -4.43 15.08 9.67
C ILE A 200 -4.43 15.79 8.32
N PRO A 201 -4.81 17.08 8.26
CA PRO A 201 -4.81 17.83 7.02
C PRO A 201 -3.40 17.95 6.41
N VAL A 202 -3.31 17.77 5.09
CA VAL A 202 -2.09 18.02 4.33
C VAL A 202 -2.44 18.62 2.98
N ALA A 203 -1.74 19.66 2.59
CA ALA A 203 -1.93 20.36 1.31
C ALA A 203 -1.26 19.61 0.15
N ALA A 204 -1.43 18.30 0.08
CA ALA A 204 -0.86 17.47 -0.98
C ALA A 204 -1.87 17.22 -2.09
N HIS A 205 -1.53 17.62 -3.32
CA HIS A 205 -2.38 17.38 -4.47
C HIS A 205 -2.23 15.93 -4.97
N GLN A 206 -3.25 15.12 -4.73
CA GLN A 206 -3.32 13.79 -5.34
C GLN A 206 -3.76 13.90 -6.80
N ARG A 207 -2.85 13.62 -7.73
CA ARG A 207 -3.12 13.60 -9.19
C ARG A 207 -3.79 12.30 -9.66
N THR A 208 -4.07 11.37 -8.77
CA THR A 208 -4.65 10.06 -9.08
C THR A 208 -6.16 10.17 -8.97
N LYS A 209 -6.89 9.63 -9.96
CA LYS A 209 -8.34 9.45 -9.83
C LYS A 209 -8.62 8.50 -8.67
N VAL A 210 -9.60 8.87 -7.87
CA VAL A 210 -10.07 8.11 -6.71
C VAL A 210 -11.52 7.72 -6.95
N TYR A 211 -11.89 6.52 -6.53
CA TYR A 211 -13.21 5.95 -6.75
C TYR A 211 -13.89 5.62 -5.42
N LEU A 212 -15.21 5.66 -5.41
CA LEU A 212 -16.02 5.07 -4.35
C LEU A 212 -15.88 3.53 -4.36
N PRO A 213 -16.33 2.83 -3.32
CA PRO A 213 -16.26 1.36 -3.23
C PRO A 213 -16.87 0.60 -4.42
N ASP A 214 -17.79 1.21 -5.17
CA ASP A 214 -18.37 0.64 -6.40
C ASP A 214 -17.33 0.49 -7.55
N GLY A 215 -16.18 1.18 -7.45
CA GLY A 215 -15.14 1.20 -8.48
C GLY A 215 -15.54 1.84 -9.81
N VAL A 216 -16.63 2.59 -9.82
CA VAL A 216 -17.21 3.27 -10.99
C VAL A 216 -17.29 4.77 -10.77
N THR A 217 -17.84 5.18 -9.63
CA THR A 217 -18.07 6.59 -9.27
C THR A 217 -16.74 7.23 -8.85
N GLU A 218 -16.28 8.23 -9.62
CA GLU A 218 -15.11 9.05 -9.23
C GLU A 218 -15.47 9.97 -8.07
N THR A 219 -14.55 10.15 -7.13
CA THR A 219 -14.72 11.02 -5.96
C THR A 219 -13.47 11.87 -5.73
N THR A 220 -13.58 12.86 -4.84
CA THR A 220 -12.44 13.69 -4.45
C THR A 220 -11.49 12.92 -3.54
N PRO A 221 -10.17 13.09 -3.67
CA PRO A 221 -9.21 12.58 -2.71
C PRO A 221 -9.48 13.16 -1.31
N GLU A 222 -9.28 12.34 -0.29
CA GLU A 222 -9.22 12.77 1.10
C GLU A 222 -7.77 13.10 1.51
N SER A 223 -7.56 13.60 2.73
CA SER A 223 -6.21 13.64 3.32
C SER A 223 -5.64 12.22 3.36
N CYS A 224 -4.33 12.13 3.24
CA CYS A 224 -3.64 10.84 3.19
C CYS A 224 -2.94 10.46 4.51
N ILE A 225 -3.04 11.28 5.55
CA ILE A 225 -2.43 11.05 6.85
C ILE A 225 -3.53 10.86 7.90
N PHE A 226 -3.49 9.72 8.57
CA PHE A 226 -4.47 9.29 9.57
C PHE A 226 -3.75 8.93 10.86
N ARG A 227 -4.17 9.53 11.98
CA ARG A 227 -3.68 9.16 13.32
C ARG A 227 -4.61 8.13 13.94
N LYS A 228 -4.07 6.99 14.35
CA LYS A 228 -4.83 5.98 15.08
C LYS A 228 -5.19 6.49 16.47
N LEU A 229 -6.46 6.50 16.80
CA LEU A 229 -6.92 6.91 18.11
C LEU A 229 -6.44 5.91 19.19
N LYS A 230 -6.10 6.40 20.35
CA LYS A 230 -5.83 5.54 21.52
C LYS A 230 -7.18 5.01 22.04
N PRO A 231 -7.23 3.74 22.48
CA PRO A 231 -8.38 3.26 23.22
C PRO A 231 -8.64 4.20 24.41
N VAL A 232 -9.87 4.63 24.59
CA VAL A 232 -10.26 5.36 25.80
C VAL A 232 -10.09 4.37 26.97
N ALA A 233 -9.22 4.72 27.91
CA ALA A 233 -9.13 3.96 29.15
C ALA A 233 -10.49 4.14 29.85
N LEU A 234 -11.28 3.07 29.92
CA LEU A 234 -12.43 3.05 30.83
C LEU A 234 -11.85 3.19 32.22
N SER A 235 -12.03 4.36 32.85
CA SER A 235 -11.77 4.53 34.27
C SER A 235 -12.61 3.50 34.99
N ALA A 236 -11.95 2.50 35.61
CA ALA A 236 -12.61 1.61 36.55
C ALA A 236 -13.12 2.51 37.67
N GLY A 237 -14.48 2.70 37.71
CA GLY A 237 -15.20 3.37 38.80
C GLY A 237 -15.31 2.45 39.97
#